data_ecccac56f7273338fbc8d986a269c4c0
#
_entry.id   ecccac56f7273338fbc8d986a269c4c0
#
_cell.length_a   1.000
_cell.length_b   1.000
_cell.length_c   1.000
_cell.angle_alpha   90.00
_cell.angle_beta   90.00
_cell.angle_gamma   90.00
#
_symmetry.space_group_name_H-M   'P 1'
#
loop_
_entity.id
_entity.type
_entity.pdbx_description
1 polymer ?
#
loop_
_entity_poly.entity_id
_entity_poly.type
_entity_poly.pdbx_seq_one_letter_code
_entity_poly.pdbx_strand_id
1 'polypeptide(L)'
;MKVVFCSSAIIKNKNGEILLISRKQKDSFTNCWEFPGGKLKNNENFAVALFRELKEELNIKIDINKLSNYEFFKHQYRSFLLMMYVFEVTEWTGKIISKEGELLRWVSAKELKKAKLLPANTKVVNYFLK
;
A
#
# COMPACT_ATOMS: atom_id res chain seq x y z
N MET A 1 16.56 10.72 -15.07
CA MET A 1 15.23 10.18 -14.74
C MET A 1 15.03 10.18 -13.25
N LYS A 2 13.87 10.62 -12.80
CA LYS A 2 13.53 10.59 -11.37
C LYS A 2 13.16 9.18 -10.93
N VAL A 3 13.69 8.74 -9.79
CA VAL A 3 13.35 7.46 -9.17
C VAL A 3 12.66 7.74 -7.84
N VAL A 4 11.55 7.06 -7.59
CA VAL A 4 10.77 7.20 -6.35
C VAL A 4 10.75 5.87 -5.64
N PHE A 5 11.10 5.86 -4.35
CA PHE A 5 11.10 4.67 -3.51
C PHE A 5 9.91 4.70 -2.56
N CYS A 6 9.11 3.64 -2.56
CA CYS A 6 7.90 3.52 -1.73
C CYS A 6 7.81 2.17 -1.05
N SER A 7 7.05 2.15 0.04
CA SER A 7 6.58 0.92 0.67
C SER A 7 5.06 0.92 0.68
N SER A 8 4.47 -0.23 0.44
CA SER A 8 3.01 -0.42 0.48
C SER A 8 2.66 -1.69 1.23
N ALA A 9 1.42 -1.79 1.69
CA ALA A 9 0.94 -2.93 2.45
C ALA A 9 -0.31 -3.55 1.84
N ILE A 10 -0.30 -4.88 1.72
CA ILE A 10 -1.51 -5.66 1.54
C ILE A 10 -2.00 -5.99 2.94
N ILE A 11 -2.91 -5.18 3.45
CA ILE A 11 -3.47 -5.37 4.80
C ILE A 11 -4.67 -6.30 4.68
N LYS A 12 -4.58 -7.45 5.32
CA LYS A 12 -5.60 -8.49 5.27
C LYS A 12 -6.23 -8.67 6.64
N ASN A 13 -7.56 -8.61 6.68
CA ASN A 13 -8.28 -8.90 7.91
C ASN A 13 -8.56 -10.40 8.04
N LYS A 14 -9.25 -10.81 9.12
CA LYS A 14 -9.56 -12.22 9.40
C LYS A 14 -10.51 -12.85 8.37
N ASN A 15 -11.26 -12.03 7.65
CA ASN A 15 -12.16 -12.49 6.60
C ASN A 15 -11.46 -12.62 5.24
N GLY A 16 -10.17 -12.33 5.19
CA GLY A 16 -9.41 -12.36 3.94
C GLY A 16 -9.62 -11.14 3.06
N GLU A 17 -10.29 -10.12 3.56
CA GLU A 17 -10.51 -8.89 2.82
C GLU A 17 -9.25 -8.01 2.88
N ILE A 18 -9.04 -7.23 1.84
CA ILE A 18 -7.86 -6.39 1.67
C ILE A 18 -8.27 -4.93 1.71
N LEU A 19 -7.49 -4.11 2.41
CA LEU A 19 -7.78 -2.70 2.57
C LEU A 19 -7.25 -1.88 1.40
N LEU A 20 -8.14 -1.11 0.80
CA LEU A 20 -7.80 -0.08 -0.19
C LEU A 20 -8.05 1.29 0.41
N ILE A 21 -7.26 2.25 -0.04
CA ILE A 21 -7.35 3.65 0.37
C ILE A 21 -7.51 4.53 -0.87
N SER A 22 -8.34 5.56 -0.76
CA SER A 22 -8.52 6.50 -1.87
C SER A 22 -7.30 7.40 -2.01
N ARG A 23 -7.05 7.85 -3.25
CA ARG A 23 -5.94 8.78 -3.47
C ARG A 23 -6.26 10.16 -2.95
N LYS A 24 -5.26 10.76 -2.31
CA LYS A 24 -5.28 12.13 -1.82
C LYS A 24 -5.07 13.13 -2.94
N GLN A 25 -4.15 12.82 -3.84
CA GLN A 25 -3.71 13.72 -4.90
C GLN A 25 -4.71 13.77 -6.04
N LYS A 26 -4.97 14.99 -6.53
CA LYS A 26 -5.82 15.20 -7.69
C LYS A 26 -4.91 15.30 -8.92
N ASP A 27 -4.80 14.20 -9.61
CA ASP A 27 -4.01 14.09 -10.85
C ASP A 27 -4.77 13.17 -11.81
N SER A 28 -4.10 12.64 -12.83
CA SER A 28 -4.73 11.74 -13.80
C SER A 28 -5.23 10.43 -13.19
N PHE A 29 -4.83 10.12 -11.95
CA PHE A 29 -5.24 8.91 -11.23
C PHE A 29 -6.18 9.19 -10.06
N THR A 30 -6.88 10.34 -10.06
CA THR A 30 -7.73 10.80 -8.96
C THR A 30 -8.78 9.78 -8.52
N ASN A 31 -9.35 9.03 -9.47
CA ASN A 31 -10.40 8.05 -9.16
C ASN A 31 -9.86 6.64 -8.91
N CYS A 32 -8.55 6.48 -8.82
CA CYS A 32 -7.95 5.18 -8.55
C CYS A 32 -7.85 4.95 -7.05
N TRP A 33 -7.93 3.67 -6.70
CA TRP A 33 -7.63 3.20 -5.34
C TRP A 33 -6.19 2.71 -5.28
N GLU A 34 -5.63 2.68 -4.10
CA GLU A 34 -4.27 2.19 -3.89
C GLU A 34 -4.15 1.44 -2.58
N PHE A 35 -3.06 0.70 -2.43
CA PHE A 35 -2.72 0.09 -1.15
C PHE A 35 -2.10 1.15 -0.24
N PRO A 36 -2.36 1.07 1.08
CA PRO A 36 -1.75 2.01 2.03
C PRO A 36 -0.22 1.96 2.00
N GLY A 37 0.40 3.08 2.23
CA GLY A 37 1.85 3.21 2.25
C GLY A 37 2.30 4.59 1.80
N GLY A 38 3.57 4.71 1.46
CA GLY A 38 4.11 5.98 0.99
C GLY A 38 5.59 5.95 0.70
N LYS A 39 6.13 7.12 0.45
CA LYS A 39 7.52 7.33 0.06
C LYS A 39 8.46 7.18 1.25
N LEU A 40 9.66 6.65 1.00
CA LEU A 40 10.73 6.62 1.99
C LEU A 40 11.21 8.03 2.28
N LYS A 41 11.47 8.30 3.56
CA LYS A 41 12.20 9.48 4.00
C LYS A 41 13.69 9.16 4.11
N ASN A 42 14.52 10.18 4.24
CA ASN A 42 15.96 10.01 4.42
C ASN A 42 16.24 9.08 5.62
N ASN A 43 17.19 8.18 5.43
CA ASN A 43 17.64 7.23 6.46
C ASN A 43 16.60 6.17 6.85
N GLU A 44 15.54 6.01 6.06
CA GLU A 44 14.58 4.91 6.25
C GLU A 44 14.88 3.76 5.30
N ASN A 45 14.73 2.53 5.79
CA ASN A 45 14.58 1.39 4.91
C ASN A 45 13.09 1.18 4.61
N PHE A 46 12.77 0.22 3.76
CA PHE A 46 11.39 0.00 3.30
C PHE A 46 10.45 -0.41 4.45
N ALA A 47 10.90 -1.28 5.36
CA ALA A 47 10.06 -1.73 6.48
C ALA A 47 9.78 -0.59 7.48
N VAL A 48 10.78 0.23 7.78
CA VAL A 48 10.65 1.38 8.67
C VAL A 48 9.70 2.41 8.07
N ALA A 49 9.83 2.67 6.77
CA ALA A 49 8.94 3.59 6.07
C ALA A 49 7.48 3.10 6.14
N LEU A 50 7.26 1.79 5.96
CA LEU A 50 5.92 1.22 6.06
C LEU A 50 5.36 1.40 7.47
N PHE A 51 6.14 1.10 8.49
CA PHE A 51 5.74 1.29 9.89
C PHE A 51 5.25 2.74 10.12
N ARG A 52 6.05 3.71 9.71
CA ARG A 52 5.73 5.13 9.86
C ARG A 52 4.47 5.51 9.10
N GLU A 53 4.37 5.11 7.82
CA GLU A 53 3.22 5.46 6.98
C GLU A 53 1.91 4.88 7.51
N LEU A 54 1.91 3.63 7.95
CA LEU A 54 0.68 3.03 8.48
C LEU A 54 0.25 3.66 9.80
N LYS A 55 1.20 4.10 10.61
CA LYS A 55 0.89 4.84 11.83
C LYS A 55 0.30 6.21 11.52
N GLU A 56 0.88 6.92 10.56
CA GLU A 56 0.42 8.25 10.16
C GLU A 56 -0.95 8.22 9.46
N GLU A 57 -1.13 7.28 8.51
CA GLU A 57 -2.36 7.21 7.71
C GLU A 57 -3.51 6.53 8.43
N LEU A 58 -3.24 5.44 9.12
CA LEU A 58 -4.26 4.49 9.58
C LEU A 58 -4.29 4.30 11.09
N ASN A 59 -3.40 4.93 11.83
CA ASN A 59 -3.36 4.81 13.30
C ASN A 59 -3.05 3.40 13.80
N ILE A 60 -2.32 2.60 13.04
CA ILE A 60 -1.96 1.24 13.44
C ILE A 60 -0.45 1.09 13.57
N LYS A 61 -0.03 0.14 14.41
CA LYS A 61 1.36 -0.25 14.57
C LYS A 61 1.55 -1.69 14.13
N ILE A 62 2.54 -1.91 13.29
CA ILE A 62 2.95 -3.24 12.86
C ILE A 62 4.27 -3.62 13.54
N ASP A 63 4.53 -4.92 13.63
CA ASP A 63 5.83 -5.43 14.06
C ASP A 63 6.65 -5.76 12.82
N ILE A 64 7.65 -4.95 12.53
CA ILE A 64 8.47 -5.12 11.32
C ILE A 64 9.24 -6.43 11.31
N ASN A 65 9.49 -7.02 12.48
CA ASN A 65 10.19 -8.31 12.58
C ASN A 65 9.30 -9.49 12.19
N LYS A 66 7.99 -9.29 12.07
CA LYS A 66 7.03 -10.31 11.68
C LYS A 66 6.62 -10.21 10.21
N LEU A 67 7.17 -9.29 9.46
CA LEU A 67 6.90 -9.15 8.02
C LEU A 67 7.69 -10.23 7.28
N SER A 68 7.00 -11.25 6.78
CA SER A 68 7.62 -12.42 6.14
C SER A 68 7.24 -12.61 4.68
N ASN A 69 6.14 -12.01 4.24
CA ASN A 69 5.71 -12.12 2.85
C ASN A 69 5.78 -10.76 2.19
N TYR A 70 6.76 -10.57 1.33
CA TYR A 70 7.00 -9.30 0.66
C TYR A 70 7.62 -9.53 -0.70
N GLU A 71 7.48 -8.53 -1.59
CA GLU A 71 8.05 -8.60 -2.93
C GLU A 71 8.41 -7.20 -3.42
N PHE A 72 9.42 -7.14 -4.26
CA PHE A 72 9.86 -5.90 -4.90
C PHE A 72 9.17 -5.75 -6.25
N PHE A 73 8.65 -4.55 -6.50
CA PHE A 73 8.02 -4.20 -7.77
C PHE A 73 8.65 -2.94 -8.35
N LYS A 74 8.68 -2.87 -9.64
CA LYS A 74 9.20 -1.74 -10.39
C LYS A 74 8.17 -1.37 -11.45
N HIS A 75 7.85 -0.09 -11.56
CA HIS A 75 6.91 0.39 -12.58
C HIS A 75 7.36 1.74 -13.14
N GLN A 76 7.43 1.83 -14.46
CA GLN A 76 7.77 3.08 -15.14
C GLN A 76 6.50 3.88 -15.38
N TYR A 77 6.37 4.99 -14.66
CA TYR A 77 5.37 6.01 -14.99
C TYR A 77 5.98 6.99 -16.00
N ARG A 78 5.15 7.85 -16.53
CA ARG A 78 5.58 8.79 -17.58
C ARG A 78 6.76 9.67 -17.15
N SER A 79 6.75 10.17 -15.90
CA SER A 79 7.74 11.12 -15.41
C SER A 79 8.71 10.56 -14.36
N PHE A 80 8.53 9.33 -13.93
CA PHE A 80 9.39 8.73 -12.91
C PHE A 80 9.34 7.20 -12.92
N LEU A 81 10.40 6.61 -12.39
CA LEU A 81 10.46 5.18 -12.15
C LEU A 81 10.11 4.91 -10.68
N LEU A 82 9.06 4.13 -10.45
CA LEU A 82 8.68 3.71 -9.11
C LEU A 82 9.39 2.41 -8.77
N MET A 83 10.05 2.38 -7.61
CA MET A 83 10.62 1.18 -7.01
C MET A 83 9.98 0.99 -5.65
N MET A 84 9.34 -0.15 -5.44
CA MET A 84 8.45 -0.33 -4.30
C MET A 84 8.56 -1.73 -3.74
N TYR A 85 8.63 -1.84 -2.39
CA TYR A 85 8.38 -3.10 -1.71
C TYR A 85 6.94 -3.11 -1.23
N VAL A 86 6.29 -4.26 -1.42
CA VAL A 86 4.94 -4.50 -0.92
C VAL A 86 5.01 -5.64 0.09
N PHE A 87 4.46 -5.39 1.27
CA PHE A 87 4.48 -6.33 2.39
C PHE A 87 3.06 -6.76 2.71
N GLU A 88 2.87 -8.05 2.96
CA GLU A 88 1.60 -8.54 3.49
C GLU A 88 1.54 -8.27 4.99
N VAL A 89 0.45 -7.66 5.45
CA VAL A 89 0.24 -7.30 6.86
C VAL A 89 -1.05 -7.96 7.32
N THR A 90 -0.94 -8.94 8.21
CA THR A 90 -2.10 -9.66 8.76
C THR A 90 -2.29 -9.42 10.25
N GLU A 91 -1.32 -8.80 10.90
CA GLU A 91 -1.35 -8.48 12.33
C GLU A 91 -0.96 -7.02 12.57
N TRP A 92 -1.68 -6.36 13.44
CA TRP A 92 -1.37 -4.99 13.85
C TRP A 92 -2.02 -4.70 15.20
N THR A 93 -1.57 -3.64 15.86
CA THR A 93 -2.20 -3.11 17.05
C THR A 93 -2.84 -1.76 16.73
N GLY A 94 -3.93 -1.46 17.42
CA GLY A 94 -4.69 -0.23 17.19
C GLY A 94 -5.87 -0.47 16.26
N LYS A 95 -6.76 0.50 16.24
CA LYS A 95 -7.95 0.48 15.40
C LYS A 95 -7.65 1.25 14.11
N ILE A 96 -7.93 0.64 12.98
CA ILE A 96 -7.76 1.30 11.68
C ILE A 96 -8.75 2.46 11.56
N ILE A 97 -8.21 3.66 11.42
CA ILE A 97 -8.98 4.87 11.13
C ILE A 97 -8.20 5.68 10.10
N SER A 98 -8.91 6.39 9.24
CA SER A 98 -8.29 7.31 8.29
C SER A 98 -7.95 8.61 9.02
N LYS A 99 -6.66 8.84 9.26
CA LYS A 99 -6.20 10.03 9.98
C LYS A 99 -6.07 11.26 9.09
N GLU A 100 -6.02 11.06 7.79
CA GLU A 100 -5.78 12.13 6.82
C GLU A 100 -6.97 12.37 5.89
N GLY A 101 -8.11 11.76 6.19
CA GLY A 101 -9.37 12.01 5.49
C GLY A 101 -9.63 11.19 4.25
N GLU A 102 -8.75 10.26 3.88
CA GLU A 102 -9.00 9.37 2.75
C GLU A 102 -10.12 8.38 3.08
N LEU A 103 -10.80 7.92 2.04
CA LEU A 103 -11.79 6.85 2.16
C LEU A 103 -11.07 5.51 2.29
N LEU A 104 -11.63 4.64 3.12
CA LEU A 104 -11.14 3.28 3.31
C LEU A 104 -12.18 2.30 2.79
N ARG A 105 -11.70 1.21 2.17
CA ARG A 105 -12.59 0.20 1.61
C ARG A 105 -11.97 -1.18 1.76
N TRP A 106 -12.67 -2.06 2.46
CA TRP A 106 -12.31 -3.48 2.52
C TRP A 106 -12.92 -4.20 1.33
N VAL A 107 -12.11 -4.93 0.60
CA VAL A 107 -12.57 -5.66 -0.59
C VAL A 107 -12.12 -7.11 -0.54
N SER A 108 -12.96 -7.99 -1.10
CA SER A 108 -12.58 -9.38 -1.33
C SER A 108 -11.54 -9.46 -2.46
N ALA A 109 -10.88 -10.61 -2.59
CA ALA A 109 -9.97 -10.85 -3.71
C ALA A 109 -10.67 -10.66 -5.06
N LYS A 110 -11.91 -11.10 -5.16
CA LYS A 110 -12.72 -10.96 -6.39
C LYS A 110 -13.00 -9.50 -6.70
N GLU A 111 -13.39 -8.72 -5.71
CA GLU A 111 -13.64 -7.28 -5.86
C GLU A 111 -12.36 -6.53 -6.20
N LEU A 112 -11.24 -6.94 -5.59
CA LEU A 112 -9.94 -6.31 -5.82
C LEU A 112 -9.53 -6.40 -7.30
N LYS A 113 -9.78 -7.53 -7.94
CA LYS A 113 -9.47 -7.73 -9.36
C LYS A 113 -10.26 -6.79 -10.29
N LYS A 114 -11.40 -6.28 -9.81
CA LYS A 114 -12.27 -5.36 -10.56
C LYS A 114 -12.06 -3.91 -10.17
N ALA A 115 -11.31 -3.63 -9.09
CA ALA A 115 -11.11 -2.28 -8.60
C ALA A 115 -10.23 -1.48 -9.56
N LYS A 116 -10.50 -0.20 -9.66
CA LYS A 116 -9.67 0.73 -10.43
C LYS A 116 -8.47 1.12 -9.59
N LEU A 117 -7.34 0.46 -9.84
CA LEU A 117 -6.10 0.65 -9.09
C LEU A 117 -5.11 1.50 -9.87
N LEU A 118 -4.17 2.10 -9.14
CA LEU A 118 -2.98 2.67 -9.78
C LEU A 118 -2.27 1.58 -10.59
N PRO A 119 -1.68 1.92 -11.75
CA PRO A 119 -1.02 0.92 -12.62
C PRO A 119 0.00 0.02 -11.91
N ALA A 120 0.84 0.59 -11.03
CA ALA A 120 1.81 -0.19 -10.28
C ALA A 120 1.14 -1.25 -9.39
N ASN A 121 -0.05 -0.94 -8.85
CA ASN A 121 -0.75 -1.86 -7.94
C ASN A 121 -1.39 -3.04 -8.67
N THR A 122 -1.66 -2.92 -9.97
CA THR A 122 -2.17 -4.04 -10.76
C THR A 122 -1.17 -5.20 -10.79
N LYS A 123 0.11 -4.91 -10.91
CA LYS A 123 1.18 -5.93 -10.85
C LYS A 123 1.18 -6.66 -9.50
N VAL A 124 0.93 -5.90 -8.42
CA VAL A 124 0.88 -6.42 -7.06
C VAL A 124 -0.25 -7.43 -6.91
N VAL A 125 -1.43 -7.10 -7.44
CA VAL A 125 -2.59 -8.00 -7.40
C VAL A 125 -2.26 -9.32 -8.08
N ASN A 126 -1.65 -9.27 -9.26
CA ASN A 126 -1.30 -10.47 -10.01
C ASN A 126 -0.31 -11.36 -9.27
N TYR A 127 0.57 -10.79 -8.46
CA TYR A 127 1.54 -11.56 -7.68
C TYR A 127 0.92 -12.18 -6.43
N PHE A 128 0.24 -11.37 -5.63
CA PHE A 128 -0.25 -11.82 -4.31
C PHE A 128 -1.56 -12.62 -4.36
N LEU A 129 -2.32 -12.51 -5.44
CA LEU A 129 -3.67 -13.12 -5.54
C LEU A 129 -3.80 -14.10 -6.70
N LYS A 130 -2.78 -14.85 -6.91
CA LYS A 130 -2.84 -15.93 -7.93
C LYS A 130 -3.88 -16.98 -7.56
#